data_26417aea452a1c4e90283c23cea637a2
#
_entry.id   26417aea452a1c4e90283c23cea637a2
#
_cell.length_a   1.000
_cell.length_b   1.000
_cell.length_c   1.000
_cell.angle_alpha   90.00
_cell.angle_beta   90.00
_cell.angle_gamma   90.00
#
_symmetry.space_group_name_H-M   'P 1'
#
loop_
_entity.id
_entity.type
_entity.pdbx_description
1 polymer ?
#
loop_
_entity_poly.entity_id
_entity_poly.type
_entity_poly.pdbx_seq_one_letter_code
_entity_poly.pdbx_strand_id
1 'polypeptide(L)'
;MEESIDILIVSYLKGEATNDQQKELLAWLELSEENRFYFRSIKDVYDLGWIESDIRDSQVDRQWHKFLDKVFPVYNTNSWLRIGHILLRYAAVFAFGLISMQLLSYFIGDKETYSKVTKVETGVGERSKVSLPDGSVVWVNACSSISYDESFGKENRTIRMRGEVFFDVEKDPSKPFLVHAEPFTFRVTGTSFNVYAFDEEDEISLALIEGTVTAEKGSYMEKLRPGEVLVYNKTQAKITHKKLISSSYTAWRYGEMFFDKMTFEDLTRRLERNFNVKFK
;
A
#
# COMPACT_ATOMS: atom_id res chain seq x y z
N MET A 1 1.55 23.63 24.61
CA MET A 1 1.80 24.59 23.53
C MET A 1 1.54 23.97 22.15
N GLU A 2 1.88 22.69 21.92
CA GLU A 2 1.59 21.99 20.65
C GLU A 2 0.09 21.78 20.40
N GLU A 3 -0.68 21.38 21.39
CA GLU A 3 -2.12 21.11 21.27
C GLU A 3 -2.96 22.35 20.86
N SER A 4 -2.47 23.56 21.16
CA SER A 4 -3.14 24.81 20.77
C SER A 4 -2.88 25.19 19.30
N ILE A 5 -1.72 24.83 18.74
CA ILE A 5 -1.38 25.17 17.36
C ILE A 5 -2.12 24.27 16.34
N ASP A 6 -2.33 23.00 16.67
CA ASP A 6 -3.07 22.07 15.82
C ASP A 6 -4.53 22.50 15.64
N ILE A 7 -5.16 22.95 16.73
CA ILE A 7 -6.52 23.48 16.70
C ILE A 7 -6.57 24.74 15.84
N LEU A 8 -5.56 25.58 15.91
CA LEU A 8 -5.46 26.83 15.15
C LEU A 8 -5.30 26.54 13.63
N ILE A 9 -4.45 25.58 13.27
CA ILE A 9 -4.25 25.14 11.89
C ILE A 9 -5.54 24.55 11.31
N VAL A 10 -6.22 23.65 12.06
CA VAL A 10 -7.46 23.01 11.61
C VAL A 10 -8.58 24.05 11.44
N SER A 11 -8.72 25.01 12.35
CA SER A 11 -9.70 26.10 12.26
C SER A 11 -9.44 26.98 11.03
N TYR A 12 -8.17 27.23 10.72
CA TYR A 12 -7.79 27.97 9.52
C TYR A 12 -8.14 27.21 8.22
N LEU A 13 -7.84 25.91 8.16
CA LEU A 13 -8.14 25.07 7.00
C LEU A 13 -9.63 24.88 6.76
N LYS A 14 -10.44 24.91 7.82
CA LYS A 14 -11.92 24.91 7.77
C LYS A 14 -12.54 26.25 7.38
N GLY A 15 -11.76 27.33 7.35
CA GLY A 15 -12.28 28.68 7.11
C GLY A 15 -13.00 29.29 8.31
N GLU A 16 -12.85 28.72 9.51
CA GLU A 16 -13.50 29.13 10.76
C GLU A 16 -12.62 30.04 11.63
N ALA A 17 -11.37 30.25 11.22
CA ALA A 17 -10.41 31.06 11.99
C ALA A 17 -10.75 32.56 11.95
N THR A 18 -10.75 33.18 13.13
CA THR A 18 -10.93 34.63 13.26
C THR A 18 -9.72 35.40 12.74
N ASN A 19 -9.89 36.71 12.45
CA ASN A 19 -8.79 37.55 11.97
C ASN A 19 -7.57 37.59 12.89
N ASP A 20 -7.75 37.47 14.20
CA ASP A 20 -6.64 37.46 15.16
C ASP A 20 -5.93 36.11 15.18
N GLN A 21 -6.68 35.01 15.06
CA GLN A 21 -6.13 33.67 14.90
C GLN A 21 -5.34 33.50 13.60
N GLN A 22 -5.79 34.11 12.51
CA GLN A 22 -5.05 34.12 11.25
C GLN A 22 -3.71 34.84 11.35
N LYS A 23 -3.68 35.98 12.07
CA LYS A 23 -2.42 36.70 12.34
C LYS A 23 -1.48 35.88 13.21
N GLU A 24 -1.99 35.23 14.22
CA GLU A 24 -1.23 34.35 15.12
C GLU A 24 -0.61 33.19 14.34
N LEU A 25 -1.38 32.55 13.47
CA LEU A 25 -0.89 31.49 12.62
C LEU A 25 0.20 31.98 11.66
N LEU A 26 0.01 33.13 11.03
CA LEU A 26 1.02 33.71 10.12
C LEU A 26 2.31 34.05 10.85
N ALA A 27 2.23 34.65 12.03
CA ALA A 27 3.40 34.92 12.85
C ALA A 27 4.13 33.64 13.25
N TRP A 28 3.40 32.60 13.60
CA TRP A 28 4.00 31.28 13.93
C TRP A 28 4.69 30.64 12.72
N LEU A 29 4.13 30.76 11.52
CA LEU A 29 4.73 30.26 10.27
C LEU A 29 6.01 31.03 9.87
N GLU A 30 6.15 32.29 10.27
CA GLU A 30 7.35 33.09 10.00
C GLU A 30 8.52 32.75 10.92
N LEU A 31 8.26 32.11 12.08
CA LEU A 31 9.30 31.80 13.07
C LEU A 31 10.30 30.74 12.60
N SER A 32 9.91 29.75 11.84
CA SER A 32 10.82 28.71 11.36
C SER A 32 10.35 27.99 10.10
N GLU A 33 11.30 27.39 9.37
CA GLU A 33 10.98 26.47 8.24
C GLU A 33 10.28 25.19 8.72
N GLU A 34 10.56 24.72 9.93
CA GLU A 34 9.91 23.54 10.54
C GLU A 34 8.42 23.77 10.74
N ASN A 35 8.02 24.99 11.16
CA ASN A 35 6.62 25.38 11.33
C ASN A 35 5.88 25.36 9.98
N ARG A 36 6.49 25.85 8.92
CA ARG A 36 5.94 25.82 7.55
C ARG A 36 5.81 24.40 7.03
N PHE A 37 6.78 23.55 7.34
CA PHE A 37 6.73 22.15 7.00
C PHE A 37 5.61 21.42 7.74
N TYR A 38 5.47 21.66 9.05
CA TYR A 38 4.42 21.10 9.88
C TYR A 38 3.01 21.50 9.38
N PHE A 39 2.81 22.77 9.07
CA PHE A 39 1.56 23.25 8.49
C PHE A 39 1.22 22.55 7.16
N ARG A 40 2.20 22.39 6.25
CA ARG A 40 1.99 21.68 4.97
C ARG A 40 1.59 20.25 5.18
N SER A 41 2.21 19.55 6.11
CA SER A 41 1.89 18.14 6.39
C SER A 41 0.45 17.96 6.87
N ILE A 42 -0.04 18.85 7.74
CA ILE A 42 -1.44 18.85 8.21
C ILE A 42 -2.39 19.21 7.07
N LYS A 43 -2.03 20.19 6.25
CA LYS A 43 -2.83 20.60 5.09
C LYS A 43 -2.98 19.47 4.08
N ASP A 44 -1.90 18.76 3.75
CA ASP A 44 -1.92 17.63 2.81
C ASP A 44 -2.84 16.50 3.31
N VAL A 45 -2.82 16.21 4.62
CA VAL A 45 -3.74 15.24 5.25
C VAL A 45 -5.19 15.73 5.20
N TYR A 46 -5.42 17.02 5.45
CA TYR A 46 -6.75 17.63 5.39
C TYR A 46 -7.33 17.59 3.97
N ASP A 47 -6.54 17.96 2.96
CA ASP A 47 -6.93 17.95 1.55
C ASP A 47 -7.26 16.51 1.07
N LEU A 48 -6.52 15.49 1.54
CA LEU A 48 -6.83 14.07 1.28
C LEU A 48 -8.14 13.61 1.95
N GLY A 49 -8.46 14.08 3.14
CA GLY A 49 -9.69 13.76 3.86
C GLY A 49 -10.94 14.31 3.15
N TRP A 50 -10.84 15.43 2.44
CA TRP A 50 -11.94 15.99 1.64
C TRP A 50 -12.24 15.17 0.39
N ILE A 51 -11.23 14.55 -0.23
CA ILE A 51 -11.40 13.70 -1.42
C ILE A 51 -12.20 12.43 -1.06
N GLU A 52 -12.06 11.90 0.14
CA GLU A 52 -12.76 10.69 0.59
C GLU A 52 -14.23 10.97 0.98
N SER A 53 -14.57 12.19 1.39
CA SER A 53 -15.93 12.56 1.80
C SER A 53 -16.89 12.79 0.61
N ASP A 54 -16.37 13.06 -0.58
CA ASP A 54 -17.20 13.40 -1.77
C ASP A 54 -17.65 12.15 -2.55
N ILE A 55 -17.16 10.95 -2.21
CA ILE A 55 -17.50 9.68 -2.91
C ILE A 55 -18.71 8.95 -2.28
N ARG A 56 -19.22 9.39 -1.15
CA ARG A 56 -20.44 8.81 -0.52
C ARG A 56 -21.72 9.49 -0.95
N ASP A 57 -22.12 9.33 -2.20
CA ASP A 57 -23.45 9.79 -2.59
C ASP A 57 -24.45 8.62 -2.71
N SER A 58 -25.57 8.79 -2.00
CA SER A 58 -26.72 7.91 -1.82
C SER A 58 -27.53 7.58 -3.09
N GLN A 59 -27.04 7.89 -4.29
CA GLN A 59 -27.72 7.61 -5.55
C GLN A 59 -27.46 6.20 -6.09
N VAL A 60 -26.35 5.58 -5.74
CA VAL A 60 -25.98 4.24 -6.23
C VAL A 60 -26.92 3.17 -5.66
N ASP A 61 -27.28 3.25 -4.39
CA ASP A 61 -28.17 2.27 -3.73
C ASP A 61 -29.60 2.27 -4.30
N ARG A 62 -30.14 3.43 -4.65
CA ARG A 62 -31.49 3.53 -5.23
C ARG A 62 -31.57 2.97 -6.66
N GLN A 63 -30.51 3.06 -7.43
CA GLN A 63 -30.46 2.49 -8.78
C GLN A 63 -30.26 0.98 -8.76
N TRP A 64 -29.52 0.45 -7.77
CA TRP A 64 -29.30 -0.96 -7.58
C TRP A 64 -30.59 -1.72 -7.25
N HIS A 65 -31.41 -1.23 -6.35
CA HIS A 65 -32.72 -1.83 -6.03
C HIS A 65 -33.68 -1.85 -7.24
N LYS A 66 -33.72 -0.77 -8.03
CA LYS A 66 -34.53 -0.74 -9.26
C LYS A 66 -34.05 -1.70 -10.35
N PHE A 67 -32.76 -2.01 -10.39
CA PHE A 67 -32.18 -3.00 -11.29
C PHE A 67 -32.58 -4.43 -10.86
N LEU A 68 -32.51 -4.75 -9.58
CA LEU A 68 -32.89 -6.06 -9.03
C LEU A 68 -34.37 -6.39 -9.29
N ASP A 69 -35.28 -5.45 -9.12
CA ASP A 69 -36.72 -5.63 -9.39
C ASP A 69 -37.02 -5.91 -10.88
N LYS A 70 -36.16 -5.44 -11.77
CA LYS A 70 -36.32 -5.59 -13.22
C LYS A 70 -35.73 -6.91 -13.74
N VAL A 71 -34.71 -7.46 -13.08
CA VAL A 71 -33.99 -8.67 -13.49
C VAL A 71 -34.63 -9.93 -12.89
N PHE A 72 -35.31 -9.83 -11.74
CA PHE A 72 -35.97 -10.95 -11.05
C PHE A 72 -37.48 -10.68 -10.84
N PRO A 73 -38.30 -10.73 -11.90
CA PRO A 73 -39.75 -10.60 -11.72
C PRO A 73 -40.31 -11.78 -10.92
N VAL A 74 -40.99 -11.48 -9.81
CA VAL A 74 -41.67 -12.50 -8.99
C VAL A 74 -42.82 -13.07 -9.78
N TYR A 75 -42.67 -14.26 -10.33
CA TYR A 75 -43.77 -14.98 -10.97
C TYR A 75 -44.61 -15.70 -9.92
N ASN A 76 -45.85 -15.27 -9.78
CA ASN A 76 -46.85 -15.93 -8.96
C ASN A 76 -47.65 -16.95 -9.84
N THR A 77 -47.34 -18.23 -9.72
CA THR A 77 -48.13 -19.29 -10.42
C THR A 77 -48.60 -20.38 -9.46
N ASN A 78 -49.90 -20.36 -9.22
CA ASN A 78 -50.63 -21.46 -8.57
C ASN A 78 -50.91 -22.59 -9.60
N SER A 79 -49.88 -23.39 -9.94
CA SER A 79 -50.06 -24.58 -10.77
C SER A 79 -49.23 -25.80 -10.30
N TRP A 80 -49.17 -26.03 -9.01
CA TRP A 80 -48.30 -27.01 -8.37
C TRP A 80 -48.80 -28.46 -8.35
N LEU A 81 -49.96 -28.78 -8.89
CA LEU A 81 -50.56 -30.12 -8.66
C LEU A 81 -50.52 -31.12 -9.84
N ARG A 82 -49.86 -30.78 -10.95
CA ARG A 82 -49.79 -31.72 -12.11
C ARG A 82 -48.38 -32.17 -12.55
N ILE A 83 -47.31 -31.73 -11.93
CA ILE A 83 -45.93 -31.99 -12.40
C ILE A 83 -45.20 -33.02 -11.48
N GLY A 84 -45.78 -33.48 -10.38
CA GLY A 84 -45.09 -34.29 -9.38
C GLY A 84 -44.51 -35.63 -9.86
N HIS A 85 -45.12 -36.31 -10.85
CA HIS A 85 -44.64 -37.61 -11.30
C HIS A 85 -43.56 -37.61 -12.39
N ILE A 86 -43.41 -36.48 -13.10
CA ILE A 86 -42.35 -36.36 -14.12
C ILE A 86 -41.05 -35.91 -13.45
N LEU A 87 -41.11 -35.08 -12.42
CA LEU A 87 -39.97 -34.58 -11.68
C LEU A 87 -39.20 -35.66 -10.92
N LEU A 88 -39.91 -36.73 -10.42
CA LEU A 88 -39.27 -37.78 -9.66
C LEU A 88 -38.35 -38.69 -10.54
N ARG A 89 -38.66 -38.82 -11.83
CA ARG A 89 -37.85 -39.61 -12.79
C ARG A 89 -36.56 -38.90 -13.19
N TYR A 90 -36.54 -37.61 -13.20
CA TYR A 90 -35.34 -36.82 -13.57
C TYR A 90 -34.55 -36.33 -12.36
N ALA A 91 -35.12 -36.36 -11.15
CA ALA A 91 -34.45 -35.94 -9.92
C ALA A 91 -33.22 -36.81 -9.60
N ALA A 92 -33.26 -38.10 -9.88
CA ALA A 92 -32.12 -38.99 -9.66
C ALA A 92 -30.97 -38.70 -10.63
N VAL A 93 -31.29 -38.42 -11.91
CA VAL A 93 -30.27 -38.06 -12.91
C VAL A 93 -29.67 -36.71 -12.61
N PHE A 94 -30.47 -35.74 -12.14
CA PHE A 94 -30.03 -34.42 -11.75
C PHE A 94 -29.16 -34.48 -10.46
N ALA A 95 -29.56 -35.24 -9.47
CA ALA A 95 -28.77 -35.46 -8.25
C ALA A 95 -27.46 -36.19 -8.56
N PHE A 96 -27.46 -37.16 -9.45
CA PHE A 96 -26.23 -37.82 -9.90
C PHE A 96 -25.33 -36.85 -10.69
N GLY A 97 -25.89 -35.97 -11.52
CA GLY A 97 -25.18 -34.91 -12.22
C GLY A 97 -24.53 -33.89 -11.26
N LEU A 98 -25.23 -33.48 -10.21
CA LEU A 98 -24.69 -32.59 -9.19
C LEU A 98 -23.58 -33.26 -8.36
N ILE A 99 -23.76 -34.52 -7.98
CA ILE A 99 -22.75 -35.29 -7.23
C ILE A 99 -21.51 -35.53 -8.11
N SER A 100 -21.69 -35.88 -9.39
CA SER A 100 -20.56 -36.07 -10.31
C SER A 100 -19.86 -34.75 -10.61
N MET A 101 -20.58 -33.62 -10.71
CA MET A 101 -20.01 -32.28 -10.87
C MET A 101 -19.24 -31.86 -9.62
N GLN A 102 -19.73 -32.19 -8.43
CA GLN A 102 -19.07 -31.94 -7.15
C GLN A 102 -17.80 -32.81 -6.97
N LEU A 103 -17.88 -34.10 -7.38
CA LEU A 103 -16.71 -34.98 -7.43
C LEU A 103 -15.70 -34.48 -8.48
N LEU A 104 -16.16 -34.09 -9.64
CA LEU A 104 -15.31 -33.57 -10.71
C LEU A 104 -14.62 -32.27 -10.29
N SER A 105 -15.33 -31.37 -9.58
CA SER A 105 -14.74 -30.16 -9.00
C SER A 105 -13.71 -30.45 -7.90
N TYR A 106 -13.87 -31.57 -7.20
CA TYR A 106 -12.89 -32.01 -6.19
C TYR A 106 -11.64 -32.64 -6.84
N PHE A 107 -11.76 -33.29 -8.00
CA PHE A 107 -10.64 -33.89 -8.73
C PHE A 107 -9.98 -32.95 -9.75
N ILE A 108 -10.69 -31.91 -10.24
CA ILE A 108 -10.14 -30.88 -11.16
C ILE A 108 -9.73 -29.63 -10.38
N GLY A 109 -9.72 -29.69 -9.07
CA GLY A 109 -9.46 -28.58 -8.15
C GLY A 109 -8.02 -28.09 -8.08
N ASP A 110 -7.25 -28.12 -9.18
CA ASP A 110 -6.25 -27.08 -9.44
C ASP A 110 -6.99 -25.86 -10.02
N LYS A 111 -7.73 -25.20 -9.14
CA LYS A 111 -8.06 -23.82 -9.42
C LYS A 111 -6.74 -23.08 -9.53
N GLU A 112 -6.30 -22.81 -10.73
CA GLU A 112 -5.65 -21.53 -10.96
C GLU A 112 -6.67 -20.48 -10.53
N THR A 113 -6.69 -20.22 -9.23
CA THR A 113 -7.34 -19.05 -8.68
C THR A 113 -6.57 -17.90 -9.31
N TYR A 114 -7.14 -17.30 -10.35
CA TYR A 114 -6.72 -15.97 -10.77
C TYR A 114 -6.96 -15.08 -9.56
N SER A 115 -6.00 -15.14 -8.65
CA SER A 115 -5.98 -14.29 -7.48
C SER A 115 -5.95 -12.88 -8.03
N LYS A 116 -7.02 -12.13 -7.83
CA LYS A 116 -7.10 -10.75 -8.26
C LYS A 116 -5.98 -10.00 -7.55
N VAL A 117 -4.97 -9.62 -8.32
CA VAL A 117 -3.82 -8.90 -7.81
C VAL A 117 -4.14 -7.42 -7.84
N THR A 118 -4.09 -6.79 -6.68
CA THR A 118 -4.08 -5.34 -6.57
C THR A 118 -2.67 -4.84 -6.83
N LYS A 119 -2.50 -3.95 -7.80
CA LYS A 119 -1.24 -3.29 -8.12
C LYS A 119 -1.38 -1.79 -7.93
N VAL A 120 -0.44 -1.18 -7.22
CA VAL A 120 -0.26 0.27 -7.14
C VAL A 120 1.07 0.59 -7.80
N GLU A 121 1.07 1.51 -8.75
CA GLU A 121 2.25 1.93 -9.52
C GLU A 121 2.29 3.45 -9.62
N THR A 122 3.47 4.01 -9.49
CA THR A 122 3.74 5.45 -9.59
C THR A 122 4.59 5.74 -10.82
N GLY A 123 4.27 6.81 -11.51
CA GLY A 123 5.06 7.34 -12.61
C GLY A 123 6.25 8.18 -12.16
N VAL A 124 6.92 8.81 -13.14
CA VAL A 124 8.01 9.74 -12.91
C VAL A 124 7.51 10.96 -12.14
N GLY A 125 8.17 11.30 -11.04
CA GLY A 125 7.79 12.43 -10.18
C GLY A 125 6.55 12.20 -9.32
N GLU A 126 5.91 11.03 -9.42
CA GLU A 126 4.72 10.70 -8.65
C GLU A 126 5.07 9.96 -7.37
N ARG A 127 4.28 10.16 -6.33
CA ARG A 127 4.35 9.42 -5.07
C ARG A 127 2.95 9.06 -4.61
N SER A 128 2.80 7.94 -3.95
CA SER A 128 1.52 7.50 -3.42
C SER A 128 1.65 7.04 -1.98
N LYS A 129 0.63 7.36 -1.17
CA LYS A 129 0.45 6.81 0.17
C LYS A 129 -0.74 5.86 0.14
N VAL A 130 -0.53 4.62 0.56
CA VAL A 130 -1.52 3.55 0.48
C VAL A 130 -1.75 2.98 1.88
N SER A 131 -3.00 2.92 2.30
CA SER A 131 -3.41 2.16 3.49
C SER A 131 -3.79 0.75 3.05
N LEU A 132 -3.15 -0.23 3.64
CA LEU A 132 -3.37 -1.64 3.33
C LEU A 132 -4.51 -2.24 4.16
N PRO A 133 -5.11 -3.36 3.72
CA PRO A 133 -6.22 -4.00 4.44
C PRO A 133 -5.90 -4.48 5.87
N ASP A 134 -4.62 -4.67 6.21
CA ASP A 134 -4.15 -5.07 7.53
C ASP A 134 -3.89 -3.90 8.49
N GLY A 135 -4.15 -2.66 8.06
CA GLY A 135 -3.88 -1.43 8.81
C GLY A 135 -2.48 -0.84 8.56
N SER A 136 -1.60 -1.56 7.89
CA SER A 136 -0.27 -1.04 7.53
C SER A 136 -0.38 0.13 6.54
N VAL A 137 0.59 1.03 6.59
CA VAL A 137 0.67 2.17 5.68
C VAL A 137 1.95 2.08 4.86
N VAL A 138 1.83 2.29 3.56
CA VAL A 138 2.95 2.19 2.61
C VAL A 138 3.06 3.47 1.81
N TRP A 139 4.28 4.00 1.68
CA TRP A 139 4.58 5.11 0.77
C TRP A 139 5.37 4.54 -0.41
N VAL A 140 4.88 4.80 -1.61
CA VAL A 140 5.48 4.35 -2.88
C VAL A 140 6.11 5.57 -3.54
N ASN A 141 7.44 5.55 -3.75
CA ASN A 141 8.18 6.65 -4.36
C ASN A 141 8.02 6.64 -5.90
N ALA A 142 8.61 7.61 -6.59
CA ALA A 142 8.56 7.71 -8.05
C ALA A 142 9.10 6.46 -8.75
N CYS A 143 8.48 6.08 -9.87
CA CYS A 143 8.81 4.91 -10.69
C CYS A 143 8.84 3.60 -9.89
N SER A 144 7.95 3.45 -8.92
CA SER A 144 7.91 2.31 -8.01
C SER A 144 6.57 1.61 -8.04
N SER A 145 6.52 0.38 -7.58
CA SER A 145 5.26 -0.36 -7.52
C SER A 145 5.21 -1.33 -6.36
N ILE A 146 3.99 -1.59 -5.89
CA ILE A 146 3.67 -2.68 -4.98
C ILE A 146 2.53 -3.50 -5.57
N SER A 147 2.51 -4.79 -5.24
CA SER A 147 1.40 -5.66 -5.59
C SER A 147 1.15 -6.71 -4.52
N TYR A 148 -0.12 -7.04 -4.29
CA TYR A 148 -0.58 -8.05 -3.34
C TYR A 148 -1.89 -8.68 -3.83
N ASP A 149 -2.20 -9.86 -3.35
CA ASP A 149 -3.39 -10.62 -3.74
C ASP A 149 -4.60 -10.35 -2.82
N GLU A 150 -5.77 -10.91 -3.15
CA GLU A 150 -7.01 -10.75 -2.38
C GLU A 150 -6.97 -11.40 -1.00
N SER A 151 -6.03 -12.31 -0.75
CA SER A 151 -5.84 -12.98 0.54
C SER A 151 -5.04 -12.12 1.53
N PHE A 152 -4.46 -11.01 1.04
CA PHE A 152 -3.71 -10.07 1.87
C PHE A 152 -4.55 -9.51 3.03
N GLY A 153 -3.98 -9.54 4.22
CA GLY A 153 -4.63 -9.13 5.47
C GLY A 153 -5.53 -10.21 6.07
N LYS A 154 -6.04 -11.15 5.28
CA LYS A 154 -6.89 -12.28 5.72
C LYS A 154 -6.03 -13.50 6.02
N GLU A 155 -5.48 -14.13 5.01
CA GLU A 155 -4.70 -15.37 5.10
C GLU A 155 -3.21 -15.12 5.19
N ASN A 156 -2.72 -14.09 4.48
CA ASN A 156 -1.31 -13.70 4.45
C ASN A 156 -1.13 -12.20 4.50
N ARG A 157 0.12 -11.73 4.67
CA ARG A 157 0.52 -10.34 4.53
C ARG A 157 1.74 -10.26 3.62
N THR A 158 1.56 -10.67 2.36
CA THR A 158 2.64 -10.75 1.38
C THR A 158 2.51 -9.68 0.31
N ILE A 159 3.56 -8.89 0.13
CA ILE A 159 3.67 -7.84 -0.90
C ILE A 159 4.88 -8.13 -1.78
N ARG A 160 4.74 -7.94 -3.08
CA ARG A 160 5.85 -7.78 -4.01
C ARG A 160 6.05 -6.32 -4.30
N MET A 161 7.30 -5.88 -4.36
CA MET A 161 7.64 -4.51 -4.68
C MET A 161 8.74 -4.40 -5.72
N ARG A 162 8.80 -3.22 -6.36
CA ARG A 162 9.90 -2.75 -7.18
C ARG A 162 10.09 -1.26 -6.95
N GLY A 163 11.33 -0.78 -7.00
CA GLY A 163 11.64 0.62 -6.81
C GLY A 163 11.92 0.97 -5.35
N GLU A 164 11.46 2.12 -4.90
CA GLU A 164 11.65 2.58 -3.51
C GLU A 164 10.31 2.70 -2.79
N VAL A 165 10.23 2.00 -1.66
CA VAL A 165 8.99 1.90 -0.87
C VAL A 165 9.33 1.97 0.61
N PHE A 166 8.62 2.83 1.32
CA PHE A 166 8.66 2.86 2.77
C PHE A 166 7.43 2.14 3.34
N PHE A 167 7.67 1.28 4.31
CA PHE A 167 6.66 0.49 4.98
C PHE A 167 6.57 0.92 6.45
N ASP A 168 5.35 1.16 6.91
CA ASP A 168 4.99 1.30 8.31
C ASP A 168 3.99 0.20 8.63
N VAL A 169 4.53 -0.93 9.08
CA VAL A 169 3.77 -2.18 9.19
C VAL A 169 3.11 -2.28 10.54
N GLU A 170 1.78 -2.51 10.53
CA GLU A 170 1.00 -2.75 11.73
C GLU A 170 1.49 -3.99 12.49
N LYS A 171 1.57 -3.86 13.81
CA LYS A 171 2.16 -4.88 14.68
C LYS A 171 1.23 -6.08 14.83
N ASP A 172 1.64 -7.21 14.25
CA ASP A 172 1.00 -8.52 14.40
C ASP A 172 2.05 -9.63 14.40
N PRO A 173 2.51 -10.09 15.57
CA PRO A 173 3.47 -11.18 15.70
C PRO A 173 2.93 -12.54 15.21
N SER A 174 1.61 -12.71 15.18
CA SER A 174 0.97 -13.99 14.79
C SER A 174 0.98 -14.20 13.28
N LYS A 175 1.01 -13.09 12.50
CA LYS A 175 0.96 -13.10 11.04
C LYS A 175 2.12 -12.25 10.47
N PRO A 176 3.26 -12.85 10.15
CA PRO A 176 4.39 -12.11 9.57
C PRO A 176 4.02 -11.38 8.29
N PHE A 177 4.57 -10.18 8.11
CA PHE A 177 4.46 -9.40 6.88
C PHE A 177 5.71 -9.67 6.03
N LEU A 178 5.51 -10.05 4.77
CA LEU A 178 6.57 -10.44 3.84
C LEU A 178 6.65 -9.43 2.69
N VAL A 179 7.84 -8.87 2.49
CA VAL A 179 8.13 -7.99 1.35
C VAL A 179 9.10 -8.70 0.42
N HIS A 180 8.64 -9.04 -0.78
CA HIS A 180 9.48 -9.56 -1.84
C HIS A 180 10.04 -8.41 -2.68
N ALA A 181 11.36 -8.23 -2.61
CA ALA A 181 12.15 -7.31 -3.41
C ALA A 181 13.36 -8.08 -3.95
N GLU A 182 13.18 -8.71 -5.10
CA GLU A 182 14.17 -9.61 -5.72
C GLU A 182 15.62 -9.09 -5.62
N PRO A 183 16.56 -9.91 -5.13
CA PRO A 183 16.44 -11.31 -4.76
C PRO A 183 16.16 -11.58 -3.26
N PHE A 184 15.69 -10.56 -2.52
CA PHE A 184 15.42 -10.65 -1.09
C PHE A 184 13.95 -10.85 -0.78
N THR A 185 13.69 -11.53 0.33
CA THR A 185 12.45 -11.48 1.08
C THR A 185 12.72 -10.87 2.45
N PHE A 186 12.01 -9.82 2.80
CA PHE A 186 12.09 -9.18 4.10
C PHE A 186 10.89 -9.58 4.94
N ARG A 187 11.15 -10.20 6.09
CA ARG A 187 10.13 -10.67 7.04
C ARG A 187 10.09 -9.75 8.25
N VAL A 188 8.91 -9.24 8.57
CA VAL A 188 8.68 -8.33 9.70
C VAL A 188 7.39 -8.68 10.45
N THR A 189 7.21 -8.13 11.66
CA THR A 189 6.00 -8.36 12.48
C THR A 189 5.41 -7.08 13.10
N GLY A 190 5.89 -5.93 12.68
CA GLY A 190 5.53 -4.60 13.19
C GLY A 190 6.77 -3.73 13.17
N THR A 191 6.99 -3.04 12.05
CA THR A 191 8.33 -2.50 11.72
C THR A 191 8.17 -1.34 10.76
N SER A 192 8.92 -0.27 10.98
CA SER A 192 9.06 0.85 10.05
C SER A 192 10.40 0.78 9.35
N PHE A 193 10.40 0.64 8.02
CA PHE A 193 11.62 0.46 7.22
C PHE A 193 11.45 0.95 5.78
N ASN A 194 12.56 1.31 5.15
CA ASN A 194 12.62 1.69 3.74
C ASN A 194 13.36 0.62 2.94
N VAL A 195 12.82 0.26 1.79
CA VAL A 195 13.47 -0.63 0.82
C VAL A 195 13.70 0.13 -0.47
N TYR A 196 14.92 0.08 -0.99
CA TYR A 196 15.32 0.61 -2.28
C TYR A 196 15.79 -0.56 -3.15
N ALA A 197 15.05 -0.88 -4.21
CA ALA A 197 15.29 -2.04 -5.06
C ALA A 197 14.80 -1.76 -6.50
N PHE A 198 15.53 -0.91 -7.22
CA PHE A 198 15.31 -0.68 -8.65
C PHE A 198 16.06 -1.73 -9.47
N ASP A 199 15.45 -2.24 -10.54
CA ASP A 199 16.06 -3.29 -11.38
C ASP A 199 17.30 -2.78 -12.11
N GLU A 200 17.26 -1.54 -12.56
CA GLU A 200 18.33 -0.86 -13.30
C GLU A 200 19.51 -0.40 -12.42
N GLU A 201 19.39 -0.50 -11.10
CA GLU A 201 20.45 -0.09 -10.18
C GLU A 201 21.22 -1.28 -9.64
N ASP A 202 22.52 -1.09 -9.44
CA ASP A 202 23.42 -2.15 -8.93
C ASP A 202 23.22 -2.45 -7.45
N GLU A 203 22.62 -1.53 -6.69
CA GLU A 203 22.45 -1.68 -5.26
C GLU A 203 20.98 -1.87 -4.86
N ILE A 204 20.75 -2.79 -3.96
CA ILE A 204 19.53 -2.92 -3.17
C ILE A 204 19.88 -2.51 -1.74
N SER A 205 19.05 -1.69 -1.11
CA SER A 205 19.24 -1.37 0.29
C SER A 205 17.95 -1.47 1.09
N LEU A 206 18.11 -1.87 2.36
CA LEU A 206 17.06 -1.82 3.37
C LEU A 206 17.58 -1.00 4.56
N ALA A 207 16.85 0.05 4.90
CA ALA A 207 17.11 0.88 6.08
C ALA A 207 16.05 0.60 7.14
N LEU A 208 16.46 0.13 8.31
CA LEU A 208 15.56 -0.18 9.42
C LEU A 208 15.47 1.00 10.39
N ILE A 209 14.26 1.55 10.55
CA ILE A 209 13.98 2.69 11.43
C ILE A 209 13.52 2.20 12.80
N GLU A 210 12.51 1.34 12.85
CA GLU A 210 11.93 0.81 14.07
C GLU A 210 11.55 -0.65 13.91
N GLY A 211 11.59 -1.42 15.00
CA GLY A 211 11.21 -2.83 15.02
C GLY A 211 12.34 -3.78 14.67
N THR A 212 12.04 -4.80 13.89
CA THR A 212 13.01 -5.84 13.49
C THR A 212 12.69 -6.34 12.09
N VAL A 213 13.71 -6.50 11.25
CA VAL A 213 13.63 -7.14 9.94
C VAL A 213 14.53 -8.36 9.89
N THR A 214 14.00 -9.46 9.35
CA THR A 214 14.83 -10.59 8.90
C THR A 214 14.94 -10.52 7.39
N ALA A 215 16.15 -10.35 6.87
CA ALA A 215 16.45 -10.37 5.45
C ALA A 215 16.83 -11.79 5.02
N GLU A 216 16.14 -12.33 4.02
CA GLU A 216 16.30 -13.70 3.52
C GLU A 216 16.67 -13.66 2.03
N LYS A 217 17.71 -14.43 1.61
CA LYS A 217 18.13 -14.60 0.21
C LYS A 217 18.74 -15.98 0.02
N GLY A 218 18.00 -16.92 -0.54
CA GLY A 218 18.44 -18.32 -0.62
C GLY A 218 18.74 -18.89 0.76
N SER A 219 19.98 -19.34 1.00
CA SER A 219 20.43 -19.81 2.31
C SER A 219 20.89 -18.69 3.27
N TYR A 220 21.00 -17.47 2.77
CA TYR A 220 21.36 -16.33 3.62
C TYR A 220 20.16 -15.86 4.42
N MET A 221 20.36 -15.67 5.73
CA MET A 221 19.38 -15.12 6.64
C MET A 221 20.08 -14.23 7.66
N GLU A 222 19.59 -13.00 7.80
CA GLU A 222 20.14 -12.04 8.75
C GLU A 222 19.06 -11.21 9.40
N LYS A 223 19.22 -10.92 10.68
CA LYS A 223 18.32 -10.10 11.47
C LYS A 223 18.93 -8.73 11.73
N LEU A 224 18.28 -7.68 11.23
CA LEU A 224 18.68 -6.29 11.43
C LEU A 224 18.04 -5.68 12.67
N ARG A 225 18.74 -4.67 13.23
CA ARG A 225 18.31 -3.85 14.36
C ARG A 225 18.02 -2.42 13.90
N PRO A 226 17.21 -1.67 14.65
CA PRO A 226 16.97 -0.26 14.35
C PRO A 226 18.28 0.54 14.23
N GLY A 227 18.33 1.39 13.21
CA GLY A 227 19.54 2.16 12.90
C GLY A 227 20.55 1.45 12.01
N GLU A 228 20.26 0.25 11.55
CA GLU A 228 21.11 -0.49 10.60
C GLU A 228 20.55 -0.37 9.17
N VAL A 229 21.49 -0.35 8.22
CA VAL A 229 21.20 -0.38 6.79
C VAL A 229 21.94 -1.56 6.17
N LEU A 230 21.21 -2.48 5.56
CA LEU A 230 21.76 -3.54 4.72
C LEU A 230 21.88 -3.00 3.30
N VAL A 231 23.03 -3.16 2.67
CA VAL A 231 23.27 -2.82 1.26
C VAL A 231 23.80 -4.05 0.54
N TYR A 232 23.12 -4.44 -0.52
CA TYR A 232 23.53 -5.53 -1.40
C TYR A 232 23.92 -5.00 -2.76
N ASN A 233 25.17 -5.22 -3.16
CA ASN A 233 25.63 -4.93 -4.50
C ASN A 233 25.38 -6.16 -5.39
N LYS A 234 24.55 -5.99 -6.43
CA LYS A 234 24.13 -7.06 -7.34
C LYS A 234 25.29 -7.62 -8.16
N THR A 235 26.15 -6.72 -8.68
CA THR A 235 27.28 -7.07 -9.54
C THR A 235 28.35 -7.88 -8.78
N GLN A 236 28.64 -7.49 -7.54
CA GLN A 236 29.63 -8.13 -6.71
C GLN A 236 29.07 -9.29 -5.86
N ALA A 237 27.74 -9.45 -5.85
CA ALA A 237 27.00 -10.35 -4.96
C ALA A 237 27.41 -10.19 -3.47
N LYS A 238 27.74 -8.94 -3.06
CA LYS A 238 28.30 -8.62 -1.74
C LYS A 238 27.29 -7.87 -0.89
N ILE A 239 27.13 -8.30 0.35
CA ILE A 239 26.34 -7.59 1.38
C ILE A 239 27.31 -6.78 2.25
N THR A 240 26.91 -5.54 2.54
CA THR A 240 27.62 -4.64 3.47
C THR A 240 26.61 -3.96 4.38
N HIS A 241 27.09 -3.52 5.55
CA HIS A 241 26.28 -2.83 6.55
C HIS A 241 26.74 -1.39 6.71
N LYS A 242 25.75 -0.48 6.80
CA LYS A 242 25.98 0.92 7.13
C LYS A 242 25.14 1.27 8.36
N LYS A 243 25.53 2.31 9.09
CA LYS A 243 24.66 2.90 10.10
C LYS A 243 23.67 3.85 9.42
N LEU A 244 22.46 3.84 9.88
CA LEU A 244 21.43 4.80 9.46
C LEU A 244 21.88 6.19 9.91
N ILE A 245 22.23 7.05 8.96
CA ILE A 245 22.59 8.44 9.22
C ILE A 245 21.31 9.26 9.01
N SER A 246 20.65 9.61 10.13
CA SER A 246 19.50 10.52 10.12
C SER A 246 18.32 10.06 9.22
N SER A 247 17.45 11.00 8.85
CA SER A 247 16.28 10.82 8.01
C SER A 247 16.54 10.56 6.52
N SER A 248 17.80 10.38 6.11
CA SER A 248 18.21 10.30 4.68
C SER A 248 17.44 9.25 3.86
N TYR A 249 17.12 8.11 4.47
CA TYR A 249 16.36 7.04 3.80
C TYR A 249 14.84 7.20 3.83
N THR A 250 14.34 8.22 4.52
CA THR A 250 12.89 8.46 4.68
C THR A 250 12.42 9.85 4.27
N ALA A 251 13.37 10.76 4.03
CA ALA A 251 13.14 12.17 3.72
C ALA A 251 12.36 12.36 2.42
N TRP A 252 12.52 11.46 1.47
CA TRP A 252 11.81 11.51 0.20
C TRP A 252 10.29 11.54 0.36
N ARG A 253 9.73 10.96 1.44
CA ARG A 253 8.30 11.03 1.78
C ARG A 253 7.82 12.47 2.01
N TYR A 254 8.75 13.35 2.37
CA TYR A 254 8.51 14.76 2.66
C TYR A 254 9.01 15.69 1.55
N GLY A 255 9.43 15.11 0.42
CA GLY A 255 9.94 15.88 -0.72
C GLY A 255 11.41 16.25 -0.65
N GLU A 256 12.12 15.77 0.36
CA GLU A 256 13.56 16.00 0.54
C GLU A 256 14.37 14.87 -0.07
N MET A 257 15.53 15.16 -0.60
CA MET A 257 16.47 14.17 -1.13
C MET A 257 17.85 14.36 -0.50
N PHE A 258 18.41 13.26 -0.04
CA PHE A 258 19.78 13.23 0.48
C PHE A 258 20.69 12.48 -0.49
N PHE A 259 21.85 13.07 -0.75
CA PHE A 259 22.87 12.52 -1.63
C PHE A 259 24.16 12.39 -0.83
N ASP A 260 24.64 11.17 -0.63
CA ASP A 260 25.90 10.89 0.04
C ASP A 260 26.73 9.90 -0.79
N LYS A 261 27.92 10.32 -1.20
CA LYS A 261 28.94 9.47 -1.84
C LYS A 261 28.43 8.62 -2.99
N MET A 262 27.63 9.19 -3.88
CA MET A 262 27.15 8.53 -5.09
C MET A 262 27.85 9.07 -6.33
N THR A 263 27.79 8.30 -7.41
CA THR A 263 28.29 8.75 -8.72
C THR A 263 27.40 9.84 -9.31
N PHE A 264 27.91 10.63 -10.23
CA PHE A 264 27.13 11.63 -10.94
C PHE A 264 25.98 10.96 -11.75
N GLU A 265 26.25 9.79 -12.29
CA GLU A 265 25.25 9.01 -13.04
C GLU A 265 24.09 8.54 -12.14
N ASP A 266 24.37 8.08 -10.92
CA ASP A 266 23.32 7.70 -9.97
C ASP A 266 22.53 8.92 -9.50
N LEU A 267 23.20 10.06 -9.30
CA LEU A 267 22.56 11.32 -8.96
C LEU A 267 21.59 11.75 -10.05
N THR A 268 22.02 11.78 -11.31
CA THR A 268 21.18 12.20 -12.44
C THR A 268 19.99 11.27 -12.61
N ARG A 269 20.16 9.95 -12.53
CA ARG A 269 19.06 8.97 -12.57
C ARG A 269 18.02 9.23 -11.47
N ARG A 270 18.46 9.51 -10.25
CA ARG A 270 17.54 9.82 -9.13
C ARG A 270 16.79 11.12 -9.35
N LEU A 271 17.46 12.16 -9.86
CA LEU A 271 16.82 13.43 -10.19
C LEU A 271 15.83 13.28 -11.35
N GLU A 272 16.18 12.57 -12.39
CA GLU A 272 15.28 12.27 -13.52
C GLU A 272 14.01 11.56 -13.04
N ARG A 273 14.14 10.55 -12.19
CA ARG A 273 13.01 9.80 -11.62
C ARG A 273 12.09 10.67 -10.78
N ASN A 274 12.66 11.50 -9.91
CA ASN A 274 11.88 12.24 -8.92
C ASN A 274 11.32 13.58 -9.41
N PHE A 275 11.92 14.19 -10.44
CA PHE A 275 11.55 15.54 -10.90
C PHE A 275 11.14 15.62 -12.36
N ASN A 276 11.07 14.49 -13.07
CA ASN A 276 10.73 14.44 -14.49
C ASN A 276 11.62 15.35 -15.37
N VAL A 277 12.91 15.42 -15.05
CA VAL A 277 13.93 16.13 -15.83
C VAL A 277 14.78 15.11 -16.59
N LYS A 278 15.44 15.55 -17.67
CA LYS A 278 16.41 14.73 -18.40
C LYS A 278 17.74 15.47 -18.47
N PHE A 279 18.79 14.78 -18.05
CA PHE A 279 20.17 15.25 -18.22
C PHE A 279 20.71 14.75 -19.57
N LYS A 280 21.41 15.66 -20.28
CA LYS A 280 22.06 15.36 -21.57
C LYS A 280 23.55 15.29 -21.39
#